data_57aecfaedf5c5f4f89f1717a30833f39
#
_entry.id   57aecfaedf5c5f4f89f1717a30833f39
#
_cell.length_a   1.000
_cell.length_b   1.000
_cell.length_c   1.000
_cell.angle_alpha   90.00
_cell.angle_beta   90.00
_cell.angle_gamma   90.00
#
_symmetry.space_group_name_H-M   'P 1'
#
loop_
_entity.id
_entity.type
_entity.pdbx_description
1 polymer ?
#
loop_
_entity_poly.entity_id
_entity_poly.type
_entity_poly.pdbx_seq_one_letter_code
_entity_poly.pdbx_strand_id
1 'polypeptide(L)'
;MKLLEPSIPIAHPQKEPIKHWAVDERPRERFMAGGRDDLSPAELLAILVGSGSAKEDAVALMRRVLNDCNGSLRLLGRKSIEELCAYNGIGPAKAITILAACELGVRHEREEFRPQLFRSSEDIYLHFYPRLRGRSTEEVHALFLNQQLGFIRSVMISRGGIDASLCDLRVVLREALVCDAVHVAL
;
A
#
# COMPACT_ATOMS: atom_id res chain seq x y z
N MET A 1 3.65 0.32 28.46
CA MET A 1 3.01 -0.43 27.36
C MET A 1 1.52 -0.09 27.41
N LYS A 2 1.07 0.94 26.66
CA LYS A 2 -0.36 1.30 26.59
C LYS A 2 -1.03 0.34 25.61
N LEU A 3 -1.94 -0.48 26.13
CA LEU A 3 -2.84 -1.28 25.31
C LEU A 3 -3.73 -0.30 24.52
N LEU A 4 -3.62 -0.32 23.19
CA LEU A 4 -4.55 0.36 22.29
C LEU A 4 -5.90 -0.37 22.41
N GLU A 5 -6.87 0.29 23.01
CA GLU A 5 -8.24 -0.19 22.99
C GLU A 5 -8.74 -0.19 21.53
N PRO A 6 -9.46 -1.23 21.08
CA PRO A 6 -10.03 -1.23 19.74
C PRO A 6 -11.03 -0.08 19.63
N SER A 7 -10.82 0.83 18.68
CA SER A 7 -11.72 1.93 18.39
C SER A 7 -13.10 1.37 18.01
N ILE A 8 -14.09 1.64 18.86
CA ILE A 8 -15.50 1.30 18.58
C ILE A 8 -15.92 2.10 17.33
N PRO A 9 -16.46 1.45 16.28
CA PRO A 9 -16.93 2.17 15.11
C PRO A 9 -18.07 3.13 15.50
N ILE A 10 -17.85 4.43 15.31
CA ILE A 10 -18.83 5.47 15.58
C ILE A 10 -19.96 5.29 14.56
N ALA A 11 -21.17 4.97 15.05
CA ALA A 11 -22.36 4.81 14.21
C ALA A 11 -22.91 6.20 13.84
N HIS A 12 -22.57 6.71 12.66
CA HIS A 12 -23.18 7.93 12.12
C HIS A 12 -24.62 7.69 11.66
N PRO A 13 -25.54 8.66 11.82
CA PRO A 13 -26.88 8.56 11.28
C PRO A 13 -26.83 8.43 9.75
N GLN A 14 -27.49 7.42 9.20
CA GLN A 14 -27.43 7.01 7.78
C GLN A 14 -27.78 8.08 6.73
N LYS A 15 -28.21 9.25 7.14
CA LYS A 15 -28.68 10.35 6.26
C LYS A 15 -27.74 11.54 6.18
N GLU A 16 -26.70 11.61 7.01
CA GLU A 16 -25.82 12.76 7.02
C GLU A 16 -24.71 12.61 5.97
N PRO A 17 -24.57 13.55 5.00
CA PRO A 17 -23.49 13.51 4.03
C PRO A 17 -22.11 13.49 4.71
N ILE A 18 -21.21 12.63 4.26
CA ILE A 18 -19.84 12.48 4.83
C ILE A 18 -19.10 13.82 4.92
N LYS A 19 -19.37 14.78 4.03
CA LYS A 19 -18.80 16.15 4.09
C LYS A 19 -19.16 16.92 5.36
N HIS A 20 -20.21 16.53 6.09
CA HIS A 20 -20.63 17.15 7.34
C HIS A 20 -20.08 16.44 8.59
N TRP A 21 -19.46 15.25 8.42
CA TRP A 21 -18.82 14.55 9.52
C TRP A 21 -17.60 15.33 10.03
N ALA A 22 -17.18 15.10 11.25
CA ALA A 22 -15.91 15.61 11.73
C ALA A 22 -14.76 15.20 10.81
N VAL A 23 -13.77 16.05 10.63
CA VAL A 23 -12.70 15.83 9.64
C VAL A 23 -11.95 14.53 9.91
N ASP A 24 -11.70 14.24 11.18
CA ASP A 24 -11.03 13.03 11.66
C ASP A 24 -11.87 11.74 11.55
N GLU A 25 -13.16 11.87 11.25
CA GLU A 25 -14.07 10.75 11.03
C GLU A 25 -14.27 10.40 9.54
N ARG A 26 -13.91 11.32 8.64
CA ARG A 26 -14.08 11.11 7.21
C ARG A 26 -13.08 10.06 6.68
N PRO A 27 -13.53 9.05 5.93
CA PRO A 27 -12.65 7.96 5.49
C PRO A 27 -11.40 8.40 4.72
N ARG A 28 -11.49 9.43 3.87
CA ARG A 28 -10.33 9.93 3.10
C ARG A 28 -9.31 10.61 3.99
N GLU A 29 -9.75 11.41 4.90
CA GLU A 29 -8.91 12.13 5.86
C GLU A 29 -8.24 11.17 6.84
N ARG A 30 -8.97 10.15 7.32
CA ARG A 30 -8.40 9.07 8.12
C ARG A 30 -7.34 8.28 7.35
N PHE A 31 -7.60 7.97 6.09
CA PHE A 31 -6.61 7.29 5.23
C PHE A 31 -5.34 8.12 5.07
N MET A 32 -5.44 9.44 4.84
CA MET A 32 -4.30 10.36 4.72
C MET A 32 -3.52 10.50 6.03
N ALA A 33 -4.18 10.45 7.18
CA ALA A 33 -3.54 10.50 8.49
C ALA A 33 -2.78 9.21 8.87
N GLY A 34 -2.72 8.22 7.98
CA GLY A 34 -2.02 6.94 8.19
C GLY A 34 -2.89 5.83 8.78
N GLY A 35 -4.17 6.10 9.03
CA GLY A 35 -5.13 5.15 9.60
C GLY A 35 -5.77 4.21 8.58
N ARG A 36 -5.07 3.81 7.51
CA ARG A 36 -5.63 2.91 6.48
C ARG A 36 -5.98 1.53 7.04
N ASP A 37 -5.22 1.04 8.01
CA ASP A 37 -5.42 -0.27 8.62
C ASP A 37 -6.64 -0.29 9.57
N ASP A 38 -7.08 0.90 10.04
CA ASP A 38 -8.25 1.08 10.89
C ASP A 38 -9.55 1.27 10.10
N LEU A 39 -9.48 1.38 8.77
CA LEU A 39 -10.65 1.56 7.93
C LEU A 39 -11.33 0.21 7.65
N SER A 40 -12.64 0.19 7.83
CA SER A 40 -13.46 -0.96 7.45
C SER A 40 -13.49 -1.13 5.92
N PRO A 41 -13.75 -2.35 5.42
CA PRO A 41 -13.94 -2.58 3.98
C PRO A 41 -15.01 -1.68 3.34
N ALA A 42 -16.07 -1.33 4.08
CA ALA A 42 -17.10 -0.41 3.60
C ALA A 42 -16.57 1.02 3.43
N GLU A 43 -15.73 1.50 4.34
CA GLU A 43 -15.09 2.82 4.24
C GLU A 43 -14.08 2.87 3.08
N LEU A 44 -13.29 1.82 2.87
CA LEU A 44 -12.37 1.72 1.73
C LEU A 44 -13.14 1.73 0.39
N LEU A 45 -14.23 0.97 0.28
CA LEU A 45 -15.09 0.98 -0.90
C LEU A 45 -15.77 2.36 -1.08
N ALA A 46 -16.18 3.03 0.00
CA ALA A 46 -16.77 4.37 -0.05
C ALA A 46 -15.77 5.42 -0.59
N ILE A 47 -14.49 5.31 -0.26
CA ILE A 47 -13.42 6.14 -0.85
C ILE A 47 -13.37 5.96 -2.37
N LEU A 48 -13.47 4.72 -2.85
CA LEU A 48 -13.40 4.38 -4.28
C LEU A 48 -14.61 4.90 -5.06
N VAL A 49 -15.83 4.67 -4.56
CA VAL A 49 -17.06 5.08 -5.26
C VAL A 49 -17.35 6.59 -5.12
N GLY A 50 -16.77 7.25 -4.13
CA GLY A 50 -16.78 8.70 -3.94
C GLY A 50 -18.10 9.32 -3.52
N SER A 51 -19.25 8.70 -3.77
CA SER A 51 -20.57 9.22 -3.39
C SER A 51 -21.57 8.08 -3.15
N GLY A 52 -22.51 8.33 -2.25
CA GLY A 52 -23.61 7.42 -1.98
C GLY A 52 -24.78 7.57 -2.97
N SER A 53 -25.99 7.42 -2.45
CA SER A 53 -27.25 7.62 -3.17
C SER A 53 -27.96 8.88 -2.64
N ALA A 54 -29.15 9.19 -3.19
CA ALA A 54 -30.00 10.26 -2.66
C ALA A 54 -30.51 9.98 -1.22
N LYS A 55 -30.44 8.73 -0.76
CA LYS A 55 -31.01 8.29 0.51
C LYS A 55 -29.98 7.94 1.57
N GLU A 56 -28.75 7.66 1.18
CA GLU A 56 -27.68 7.19 2.07
C GLU A 56 -26.31 7.70 1.60
N ASP A 57 -25.39 7.89 2.53
CA ASP A 57 -24.00 8.21 2.21
C ASP A 57 -23.24 7.02 1.58
N ALA A 58 -21.99 7.27 1.14
CA ALA A 58 -21.21 6.24 0.46
C ALA A 58 -20.83 5.07 1.39
N VAL A 59 -20.59 5.31 2.68
CA VAL A 59 -20.23 4.28 3.65
C VAL A 59 -21.43 3.39 3.95
N ALA A 60 -22.60 3.99 4.16
CA ALA A 60 -23.85 3.25 4.40
C ALA A 60 -24.23 2.39 3.19
N LEU A 61 -24.11 2.94 1.96
CA LEU A 61 -24.34 2.23 0.72
C LEU A 61 -23.41 1.00 0.60
N MET A 62 -22.09 1.18 0.82
CA MET A 62 -21.13 0.10 0.70
C MET A 62 -21.28 -0.94 1.81
N ARG A 63 -21.67 -0.51 3.03
CA ARG A 63 -21.99 -1.43 4.13
C ARG A 63 -23.18 -2.33 3.78
N ARG A 64 -24.23 -1.76 3.17
CA ARG A 64 -25.40 -2.52 2.73
C ARG A 64 -25.02 -3.55 1.65
N VAL A 65 -24.25 -3.14 0.63
CA VAL A 65 -23.77 -4.04 -0.43
C VAL A 65 -22.92 -5.18 0.13
N LEU A 66 -22.02 -4.86 1.08
CA LEU A 66 -21.18 -5.88 1.74
C LEU A 66 -22.01 -6.82 2.62
N ASN A 67 -23.01 -6.32 3.34
CA ASN A 67 -23.89 -7.16 4.15
C ASN A 67 -24.62 -8.21 3.29
N ASP A 68 -25.07 -7.83 2.09
CA ASP A 68 -25.68 -8.76 1.13
C ASP A 68 -24.68 -9.76 0.55
N CYS A 69 -23.37 -9.49 0.73
CA CYS A 69 -22.26 -10.40 0.43
C CYS A 69 -21.70 -11.08 1.69
N ASN A 70 -22.44 -11.12 2.80
CA ASN A 70 -22.00 -11.68 4.08
C ASN A 70 -20.65 -11.08 4.58
N GLY A 71 -20.39 -9.82 4.30
CA GLY A 71 -19.14 -9.13 4.62
C GLY A 71 -17.93 -9.55 3.76
N SER A 72 -18.13 -10.40 2.75
CA SER A 72 -17.05 -11.00 1.96
C SER A 72 -16.72 -10.18 0.71
N LEU A 73 -15.53 -9.63 0.64
CA LEU A 73 -14.98 -8.99 -0.57
C LEU A 73 -14.85 -9.99 -1.74
N ARG A 74 -14.62 -11.27 -1.44
CA ARG A 74 -14.57 -12.33 -2.45
C ARG A 74 -15.93 -12.56 -3.11
N LEU A 75 -17.01 -12.55 -2.33
CA LEU A 75 -18.37 -12.66 -2.88
C LEU A 75 -18.77 -11.38 -3.62
N LEU A 76 -18.37 -10.22 -3.12
CA LEU A 76 -18.57 -8.94 -3.82
C LEU A 76 -17.90 -8.96 -5.21
N GLY A 77 -16.66 -9.40 -5.32
CA GLY A 77 -15.91 -9.49 -6.59
C GLY A 77 -16.47 -10.52 -7.59
N ARG A 78 -17.41 -11.37 -7.17
CA ARG A 78 -18.11 -12.34 -8.05
C ARG A 78 -19.42 -11.82 -8.61
N LYS A 79 -19.91 -10.68 -8.11
CA LYS A 79 -21.15 -10.08 -8.62
C LYS A 79 -20.96 -9.57 -10.06
N SER A 80 -22.04 -9.60 -10.83
CA SER A 80 -22.05 -8.97 -12.16
C SER A 80 -22.24 -7.44 -12.04
N ILE A 81 -21.96 -6.72 -13.13
CA ILE A 81 -22.22 -5.27 -13.21
C ILE A 81 -23.71 -5.00 -13.01
N GLU A 82 -24.58 -5.82 -13.61
CA GLU A 82 -26.04 -5.70 -13.52
C GLU A 82 -26.52 -5.88 -12.08
N GLU A 83 -26.01 -6.87 -11.37
CA GLU A 83 -26.32 -7.10 -9.95
C GLU A 83 -25.91 -5.93 -9.08
N LEU A 84 -24.75 -5.32 -9.34
CA LEU A 84 -24.30 -4.13 -8.61
C LEU A 84 -25.13 -2.89 -8.98
N CYS A 85 -25.52 -2.75 -10.23
CA CYS A 85 -26.39 -1.65 -10.66
C CYS A 85 -27.83 -1.72 -10.14
N ALA A 86 -28.26 -2.89 -9.62
CA ALA A 86 -29.54 -3.02 -8.92
C ALA A 86 -29.59 -2.24 -7.60
N TYR A 87 -28.42 -1.89 -7.02
CA TYR A 87 -28.36 -1.04 -5.83
C TYR A 87 -28.54 0.43 -6.19
N ASN A 88 -29.56 1.07 -5.60
CA ASN A 88 -29.78 2.50 -5.79
C ASN A 88 -28.52 3.29 -5.36
N GLY A 89 -27.98 4.09 -6.28
CA GLY A 89 -26.73 4.85 -6.08
C GLY A 89 -25.49 4.21 -6.68
N ILE A 90 -25.60 2.99 -7.24
CA ILE A 90 -24.53 2.34 -8.01
C ILE A 90 -24.95 2.31 -9.48
N GLY A 91 -24.27 3.10 -10.29
CA GLY A 91 -24.34 2.99 -11.74
C GLY A 91 -23.16 2.19 -12.31
N PRO A 92 -23.13 1.98 -13.64
CA PRO A 92 -22.08 1.18 -14.28
C PRO A 92 -20.66 1.61 -13.93
N ALA A 93 -20.38 2.91 -13.85
CA ALA A 93 -19.06 3.42 -13.49
C ALA A 93 -18.61 2.97 -12.09
N LYS A 94 -19.50 3.09 -11.08
CA LYS A 94 -19.19 2.64 -9.71
C LYS A 94 -19.07 1.12 -9.62
N ALA A 95 -19.93 0.38 -10.33
CA ALA A 95 -19.87 -1.07 -10.39
C ALA A 95 -18.52 -1.54 -10.95
N ILE A 96 -18.07 -0.95 -12.06
CA ILE A 96 -16.76 -1.23 -12.66
C ILE A 96 -15.63 -0.89 -11.69
N THR A 97 -15.68 0.25 -11.02
CA THR A 97 -14.66 0.64 -10.02
C THR A 97 -14.54 -0.38 -8.89
N ILE A 98 -15.67 -0.85 -8.36
CA ILE A 98 -15.69 -1.88 -7.30
C ILE A 98 -15.06 -3.18 -7.80
N LEU A 99 -15.51 -3.68 -8.96
CA LEU A 99 -15.03 -4.95 -9.51
C LEU A 99 -13.56 -4.87 -9.92
N ALA A 100 -13.11 -3.74 -10.48
CA ALA A 100 -11.71 -3.52 -10.80
C ALA A 100 -10.82 -3.54 -9.54
N ALA A 101 -11.28 -2.93 -8.45
CA ALA A 101 -10.55 -2.97 -7.18
C ALA A 101 -10.48 -4.40 -6.61
N CYS A 102 -11.55 -5.17 -6.67
CA CYS A 102 -11.55 -6.58 -6.27
C CYS A 102 -10.59 -7.42 -7.14
N GLU A 103 -10.58 -7.20 -8.45
CA GLU A 103 -9.66 -7.90 -9.37
C GLU A 103 -8.19 -7.54 -9.11
N LEU A 104 -7.89 -6.26 -8.82
CA LEU A 104 -6.55 -5.84 -8.43
C LEU A 104 -6.10 -6.52 -7.15
N GLY A 105 -6.98 -6.67 -6.15
CA GLY A 105 -6.70 -7.42 -4.93
C GLY A 105 -6.37 -8.88 -5.22
N VAL A 106 -7.12 -9.54 -6.11
CA VAL A 106 -6.86 -10.93 -6.53
C VAL A 106 -5.52 -11.04 -7.26
N ARG A 107 -5.19 -10.09 -8.15
CA ARG A 107 -3.89 -10.08 -8.83
C ARG A 107 -2.75 -9.86 -7.85
N HIS A 108 -2.90 -8.92 -6.93
CA HIS A 108 -1.92 -8.66 -5.88
C HIS A 108 -1.66 -9.91 -5.02
N GLU A 109 -2.72 -10.66 -4.63
CA GLU A 109 -2.58 -11.92 -3.89
C GLU A 109 -1.85 -13.00 -4.71
N ARG A 110 -2.02 -12.98 -6.04
CA ARG A 110 -1.36 -13.93 -6.95
C ARG A 110 0.06 -13.52 -7.35
N GLU A 111 0.43 -12.27 -7.17
CA GLU A 111 1.81 -11.84 -7.38
C GLU A 111 2.70 -12.61 -6.42
N GLU A 112 3.47 -13.56 -6.98
CA GLU A 112 4.56 -14.18 -6.24
C GLU A 112 5.61 -13.09 -5.97
N PHE A 113 5.54 -12.47 -4.80
CA PHE A 113 6.64 -11.67 -4.32
C PHE A 113 7.84 -12.61 -4.10
N ARG A 114 8.67 -12.76 -5.13
CA ARG A 114 9.98 -13.41 -5.01
C ARG A 114 10.98 -12.32 -4.66
N PRO A 115 11.28 -12.11 -3.37
CA PRO A 115 12.32 -11.18 -3.01
C PRO A 115 13.62 -11.65 -3.67
N GLN A 116 14.31 -10.74 -4.36
CA GLN A 116 15.66 -11.03 -4.84
C GLN A 116 16.51 -11.31 -3.61
N LEU A 117 17.01 -12.54 -3.47
CA LEU A 117 17.86 -12.94 -2.36
C LEU A 117 19.32 -12.77 -2.76
N PHE A 118 20.11 -12.27 -1.79
CA PHE A 118 21.55 -12.05 -1.94
C PHE A 118 22.31 -12.94 -0.95
N ARG A 119 22.59 -14.18 -1.35
CA ARG A 119 23.22 -15.18 -0.48
C ARG A 119 24.72 -15.29 -0.68
N SER A 120 25.22 -14.68 -1.73
CA SER A 120 26.63 -14.71 -2.10
C SER A 120 27.13 -13.35 -2.61
N SER A 121 28.43 -13.14 -2.62
CA SER A 121 29.05 -12.00 -3.29
C SER A 121 28.78 -11.97 -4.80
N GLU A 122 28.58 -13.14 -5.40
CA GLU A 122 28.22 -13.26 -6.82
C GLU A 122 26.84 -12.66 -7.11
N ASP A 123 25.84 -12.88 -6.22
CA ASP A 123 24.51 -12.27 -6.37
C ASP A 123 24.61 -10.74 -6.33
N ILE A 124 25.45 -10.21 -5.44
CA ILE A 124 25.69 -8.76 -5.30
C ILE A 124 26.39 -8.24 -6.57
N TYR A 125 27.41 -8.95 -7.05
CA TYR A 125 28.11 -8.59 -8.27
C TYR A 125 27.18 -8.55 -9.47
N LEU A 126 26.36 -9.58 -9.68
CA LEU A 126 25.40 -9.66 -10.79
C LEU A 126 24.35 -8.55 -10.73
N HIS A 127 23.96 -8.12 -9.51
CA HIS A 127 23.02 -7.01 -9.35
C HIS A 127 23.61 -5.66 -9.78
N PHE A 128 24.87 -5.40 -9.42
CA PHE A 128 25.50 -4.11 -9.69
C PHE A 128 26.22 -4.06 -11.04
N TYR A 129 26.73 -5.17 -11.54
CA TYR A 129 27.52 -5.23 -12.78
C TYR A 129 26.88 -4.53 -13.98
N PRO A 130 25.57 -4.75 -14.30
CA PRO A 130 24.94 -4.09 -15.44
C PRO A 130 24.88 -2.56 -15.30
N ARG A 131 24.85 -2.06 -14.04
CA ARG A 131 24.74 -0.62 -13.73
C ARG A 131 26.10 0.07 -13.69
N LEU A 132 27.13 -0.64 -13.26
CA LEU A 132 28.48 -0.12 -13.02
C LEU A 132 29.44 -0.35 -14.19
N ARG A 133 29.13 -1.33 -15.03
CA ARG A 133 29.94 -1.64 -16.21
C ARG A 133 30.10 -0.41 -17.10
N GLY A 134 31.36 -0.05 -17.40
CA GLY A 134 31.72 1.06 -18.30
C GLY A 134 31.65 2.43 -17.65
N ARG A 135 31.49 2.52 -16.32
CA ARG A 135 31.67 3.81 -15.60
C ARG A 135 33.13 4.20 -15.56
N SER A 136 33.40 5.49 -15.76
CA SER A 136 34.75 6.07 -15.72
C SER A 136 35.14 6.54 -14.32
N THR A 137 34.20 6.54 -13.37
CA THR A 137 34.42 6.98 -11.99
C THR A 137 34.04 5.85 -11.04
N GLU A 138 34.79 5.72 -9.94
CA GLU A 138 34.44 4.79 -8.87
C GLU A 138 33.17 5.26 -8.13
N GLU A 139 32.29 4.33 -7.82
CA GLU A 139 31.08 4.59 -7.06
C GLU A 139 30.99 3.59 -5.91
N VAL A 140 30.64 4.08 -4.71
CA VAL A 140 30.30 3.20 -3.58
C VAL A 140 28.80 3.09 -3.50
N HIS A 141 28.30 1.86 -3.56
CA HIS A 141 26.89 1.55 -3.42
C HIS A 141 26.65 0.72 -2.16
N ALA A 142 25.58 1.01 -1.44
CA ALA A 142 25.10 0.19 -0.36
C ALA A 142 23.87 -0.59 -0.80
N LEU A 143 23.86 -1.88 -0.49
CA LEU A 143 22.74 -2.78 -0.67
C LEU A 143 22.15 -3.09 0.70
N PHE A 144 20.86 -2.81 0.87
CA PHE A 144 20.12 -2.99 2.11
C PHE A 144 19.22 -4.22 2.01
N LEU A 145 19.36 -5.13 2.98
CA LEU A 145 18.69 -6.42 2.97
C LEU A 145 17.93 -6.65 4.27
N ASN A 146 16.85 -7.40 4.20
CA ASN A 146 16.11 -7.85 5.37
C ASN A 146 16.81 -9.05 6.06
N GLN A 147 16.23 -9.55 7.14
CA GLN A 147 16.77 -10.69 7.90
C GLN A 147 16.95 -11.98 7.07
N GLN A 148 16.17 -12.14 6.00
CA GLN A 148 16.25 -13.31 5.10
C GLN A 148 17.16 -13.08 3.90
N LEU A 149 18.00 -12.01 3.92
CA LEU A 149 18.85 -11.57 2.82
C LEU A 149 18.05 -11.15 1.57
N GLY A 150 16.78 -10.80 1.74
CA GLY A 150 15.92 -10.27 0.69
C GLY A 150 16.23 -8.80 0.43
N PHE A 151 16.17 -8.40 -0.84
CA PHE A 151 16.38 -7.02 -1.29
C PHE A 151 15.35 -6.07 -0.68
N ILE A 152 15.82 -4.98 -0.08
CA ILE A 152 14.99 -3.85 0.32
C ILE A 152 15.22 -2.70 -0.65
N ARG A 153 16.47 -2.21 -0.76
CA ARG A 153 16.87 -1.13 -1.67
C ARG A 153 18.38 -1.09 -1.88
N SER A 154 18.80 -0.36 -2.88
CA SER A 154 20.22 0.00 -3.06
C SER A 154 20.35 1.51 -3.24
N VAL A 155 21.41 2.08 -2.67
CA VAL A 155 21.67 3.52 -2.68
C VAL A 155 23.12 3.76 -3.05
N MET A 156 23.39 4.74 -3.91
CA MET A 156 24.73 5.24 -4.14
C MET A 156 25.13 6.12 -2.97
N ILE A 157 26.17 5.73 -2.26
CA ILE A 157 26.67 6.42 -1.06
C ILE A 157 27.61 7.55 -1.46
N SER A 158 28.51 7.27 -2.39
CA SER A 158 29.45 8.27 -2.93
C SER A 158 29.84 7.95 -4.34
N ARG A 159 30.25 9.01 -5.03
CA ARG A 159 30.92 8.93 -6.35
C ARG A 159 32.28 9.60 -6.18
N GLY A 160 33.35 8.88 -6.46
CA GLY A 160 34.72 9.37 -6.34
C GLY A 160 35.10 10.34 -7.43
N GLY A 161 36.13 11.15 -7.12
CA GLY A 161 36.97 11.83 -8.12
C GLY A 161 38.05 10.88 -8.64
N ILE A 162 39.14 11.50 -9.22
CA ILE A 162 40.23 10.75 -9.87
C ILE A 162 41.03 9.89 -8.87
N ASP A 163 41.04 10.20 -7.54
CA ASP A 163 41.95 9.61 -6.59
C ASP A 163 41.33 8.79 -5.45
N ALA A 164 40.05 8.92 -5.12
CA ALA A 164 39.40 8.09 -4.08
C ALA A 164 37.88 8.26 -4.02
N SER A 165 37.20 7.20 -3.61
CA SER A 165 35.79 7.22 -3.22
C SER A 165 35.67 7.05 -1.72
N LEU A 166 35.15 8.07 -1.01
CA LEU A 166 34.96 8.02 0.44
C LEU A 166 33.61 7.40 0.76
N CYS A 167 33.62 6.35 1.59
CA CYS A 167 32.41 5.76 2.14
C CYS A 167 32.07 6.43 3.48
N ASP A 168 31.05 7.30 3.52
CA ASP A 168 30.56 7.87 4.77
C ASP A 168 29.60 6.89 5.45
N LEU A 169 30.09 6.20 6.49
CA LEU A 169 29.30 5.25 7.27
C LEU A 169 28.08 5.88 7.94
N ARG A 170 28.06 7.18 8.21
CA ARG A 170 26.87 7.85 8.79
C ARG A 170 25.72 7.84 7.81
N VAL A 171 26.03 8.05 6.52
CA VAL A 171 25.02 7.96 5.44
C VAL A 171 24.49 6.54 5.34
N VAL A 172 25.37 5.52 5.33
CA VAL A 172 24.99 4.12 5.27
C VAL A 172 24.08 3.74 6.44
N LEU A 173 24.47 4.09 7.68
CA LEU A 173 23.68 3.78 8.87
C LEU A 173 22.33 4.49 8.90
N ARG A 174 22.28 5.75 8.48
CA ARG A 174 21.02 6.48 8.36
C ARG A 174 20.07 5.80 7.38
N GLU A 175 20.56 5.45 6.20
CA GLU A 175 19.77 4.78 5.17
C GLU A 175 19.30 3.39 5.64
N ALA A 176 20.13 2.66 6.37
CA ALA A 176 19.77 1.36 6.96
C ALA A 176 18.61 1.51 7.96
N LEU A 177 18.68 2.51 8.86
CA LEU A 177 17.60 2.77 9.83
C LEU A 177 16.30 3.22 9.16
N VAL A 178 16.38 4.04 8.11
CA VAL A 178 15.19 4.52 7.38
C VAL A 178 14.44 3.39 6.68
N CYS A 179 15.15 2.35 6.25
CA CYS A 179 14.53 1.22 5.53
C CYS A 179 14.43 -0.07 6.36
N ASP A 180 14.66 0.01 7.69
CA ASP A 180 14.63 -1.13 8.61
C ASP A 180 15.50 -2.31 8.13
N ALA A 181 16.67 -2.02 7.57
CA ALA A 181 17.58 -3.03 7.08
C ALA A 181 18.28 -3.76 8.23
N VAL A 182 18.43 -5.07 8.08
CA VAL A 182 19.16 -5.93 9.03
C VAL A 182 20.59 -6.20 8.55
N HIS A 183 20.79 -6.28 7.24
CA HIS A 183 22.09 -6.52 6.63
C HIS A 183 22.38 -5.41 5.61
N VAL A 184 23.66 -5.05 5.52
CA VAL A 184 24.20 -4.09 4.54
C VAL A 184 25.40 -4.72 3.86
N ALA A 185 25.46 -4.64 2.53
CA ALA A 185 26.65 -4.92 1.74
C ALA A 185 27.10 -3.65 1.01
N LEU A 186 28.41 -3.45 0.90
CA LEU A 186 29.05 -2.32 0.22
C LEU A 186 29.83 -2.82 -0.97
#